data_baf88130ea90b69c51de1166c677d74c
#
_entry.id   baf88130ea90b69c51de1166c677d74c
#
_cell.length_a   1.000
_cell.length_b   1.000
_cell.length_c   1.000
_cell.angle_alpha   90.00
_cell.angle_beta   90.00
_cell.angle_gamma   90.00
#
_symmetry.space_group_name_H-M   'P 1'
#
loop_
_entity.id
_entity.type
_entity.pdbx_description
1 polymer ?
#
loop_
_entity_poly.entity_id
_entity_poly.type
_entity_poly.pdbx_seq_one_letter_code
_entity_poly.pdbx_strand_id
1 'polypeptide(L)'
;FEHDVLCEKMDTFIVNQNNPDTPYTRVYDHSYFTPGHVGPTVVTREYPKACGKNDVPFYPIPWGEGQETYRLYEALAKAEKDVIFVGRLATYKYLDMWMAVKHVMLKLKDL
;
A
#
# COMPACT_ATOMS: atom_id res chain seq x y z
N PHE A 1 4.55 -3.69 11.52
CA PHE A 1 5.12 -2.37 11.86
C PHE A 1 5.54 -2.36 13.32
N GLU A 2 6.67 -1.72 13.61
CA GLU A 2 7.12 -1.40 14.96
C GLU A 2 7.35 0.10 15.07
N HIS A 3 7.09 0.67 16.24
CA HIS A 3 7.20 2.11 16.49
C HIS A 3 8.15 2.35 17.65
N ASP A 4 9.09 3.27 17.45
CA ASP A 4 10.04 3.72 18.47
C ASP A 4 10.03 5.25 18.59
N VAL A 5 10.50 5.75 19.73
CA VAL A 5 10.72 7.17 19.94
C VAL A 5 12.21 7.47 19.88
N LEU A 6 12.62 8.38 19.00
CA LEU A 6 13.97 8.92 18.93
C LEU A 6 14.04 10.29 19.58
N CYS A 7 15.17 10.61 20.24
CA CYS A 7 15.40 11.93 20.85
C CYS A 7 15.52 13.05 19.80
N GLU A 8 15.99 12.71 18.60
CA GLU A 8 16.19 13.64 17.48
C GLU A 8 15.59 13.05 16.21
N LYS A 9 15.15 13.92 15.32
CA LYS A 9 14.63 13.48 14.01
C LYS A 9 15.74 12.89 13.14
N MET A 10 15.36 12.01 12.24
CA MET A 10 16.26 11.48 11.22
C MET A 10 16.66 12.57 10.21
N ASP A 11 17.77 12.39 9.50
CA ASP A 11 18.20 13.31 8.43
C ASP A 11 17.26 13.34 7.23
N THR A 12 16.42 12.32 7.10
CA THR A 12 15.46 12.18 5.99
C THR A 12 14.15 11.54 6.47
N PHE A 13 13.07 11.86 5.76
CA PHE A 13 11.74 11.31 6.00
C PHE A 13 11.68 9.79 5.95
N ILE A 14 12.42 9.17 5.01
CA ILE A 14 12.34 7.74 4.74
C ILE A 14 13.72 7.19 4.40
N VAL A 15 14.05 6.04 4.97
CA VAL A 15 15.24 5.24 4.64
C VAL A 15 14.80 3.85 4.20
N ASN A 16 15.13 3.47 2.97
CA ASN A 16 14.98 2.10 2.48
C ASN A 16 16.23 1.29 2.85
N GLN A 17 16.03 0.09 3.37
CA GLN A 17 17.11 -0.83 3.75
C GLN A 17 17.31 -1.89 2.67
N ASN A 18 18.53 -1.97 2.16
CA ASN A 18 18.92 -2.94 1.14
C ASN A 18 19.83 -4.04 1.71
N ASN A 19 20.23 -3.92 2.98
CA ASN A 19 21.07 -4.92 3.63
C ASN A 19 20.23 -6.15 3.97
N PRO A 20 20.58 -7.36 3.48
CA PRO A 20 19.85 -8.60 3.77
C PRO A 20 19.89 -8.99 5.25
N ASP A 21 20.87 -8.51 6.03
CA ASP A 21 20.98 -8.77 7.46
C ASP A 21 20.04 -7.88 8.30
N THR A 22 19.41 -6.88 7.68
CA THR A 22 18.45 -6.01 8.33
C THR A 22 17.04 -6.58 8.18
N PRO A 23 16.31 -6.86 9.27
CA PRO A 23 15.03 -7.57 9.18
C PRO A 23 13.86 -6.71 8.71
N TYR A 24 14.04 -5.39 8.59
CA TYR A 24 13.03 -4.45 8.11
C TYR A 24 13.46 -3.83 6.78
N THR A 25 12.50 -3.49 5.95
CA THR A 25 12.75 -2.94 4.61
C THR A 25 12.77 -1.43 4.57
N ARG A 26 12.18 -0.77 5.59
CA ARG A 26 12.01 0.68 5.57
C ARG A 26 11.85 1.26 6.97
N VAL A 27 12.32 2.50 7.13
CA VAL A 27 12.10 3.31 8.34
C VAL A 27 11.51 4.65 7.90
N TYR A 28 10.48 5.10 8.61
CA TYR A 28 9.84 6.40 8.42
C TYR A 28 10.02 7.26 9.67
N ASP A 29 10.30 8.55 9.49
CA ASP A 29 10.25 9.54 10.56
C ASP A 29 8.98 10.39 10.43
N HIS A 30 8.10 10.31 11.42
CA HIS A 30 6.82 11.00 11.40
C HIS A 30 6.90 12.51 11.66
N SER A 31 8.04 13.04 12.16
CA SER A 31 8.22 14.48 12.37
C SER A 31 8.09 15.28 11.07
N TYR A 32 8.42 14.67 9.94
CA TYR A 32 8.32 15.32 8.64
C TYR A 32 6.88 15.63 8.19
N PHE A 33 5.88 15.01 8.82
CA PHE A 33 4.47 15.33 8.57
C PHE A 33 3.94 16.49 9.41
N THR A 34 4.75 16.98 10.39
CA THR A 34 4.37 18.07 11.27
C THR A 34 5.28 19.28 11.00
N PRO A 35 4.82 20.29 10.25
CA PRO A 35 5.61 21.49 10.00
C PRO A 35 6.08 22.13 11.31
N GLY A 36 7.37 22.48 11.39
CA GLY A 36 7.95 23.12 12.56
C GLY A 36 8.18 22.19 13.76
N HIS A 37 8.07 20.87 13.59
CA HIS A 37 8.33 19.92 14.66
C HIS A 37 9.75 20.06 15.22
N VAL A 38 9.86 20.13 16.55
CA VAL A 38 11.12 20.20 17.31
C VAL A 38 11.04 19.21 18.46
N GLY A 39 12.13 18.48 18.69
CA GLY A 39 12.23 17.52 19.79
C GLY A 39 12.07 16.08 19.37
N PRO A 40 11.70 15.19 20.31
CA PRO A 40 11.58 13.75 20.06
C PRO A 40 10.59 13.43 18.95
N THR A 41 10.92 12.46 18.12
CA THR A 41 10.08 11.99 17.02
C THR A 41 9.71 10.53 17.17
N VAL A 42 8.64 10.12 16.49
CA VAL A 42 8.27 8.71 16.34
C VAL A 42 8.80 8.21 15.01
N VAL A 43 9.46 7.07 15.04
CA VAL A 43 9.86 6.34 13.83
C VAL A 43 9.09 5.02 13.71
N THR A 44 8.79 4.63 12.49
CA THR A 44 8.14 3.34 12.19
C THR A 44 9.04 2.50 11.32
N ARG A 45 9.31 1.24 11.75
CA ARG A 45 9.97 0.22 10.93
C ARG A 45 8.92 -0.65 10.25
N GLU A 46 9.14 -0.89 8.97
CA GLU A 46 8.29 -1.75 8.13
C GLU A 46 8.98 -3.09 7.91
N TYR A 47 8.38 -4.17 8.42
CA TYR A 47 8.87 -5.53 8.24
C TYR A 47 8.10 -6.23 7.13
N PRO A 48 8.79 -6.89 6.18
CA PRO A 48 8.13 -7.68 5.16
C PRO A 48 7.47 -8.91 5.80
N LYS A 49 6.26 -9.23 5.37
CA LYS A 49 5.52 -10.41 5.80
C LYS A 49 4.69 -10.97 4.65
N ALA A 50 4.77 -12.29 4.45
CA ALA A 50 3.83 -12.96 3.55
C ALA A 50 2.42 -12.88 4.13
N CYS A 51 1.43 -12.56 3.28
CA CYS A 51 0.04 -12.47 3.69
C CYS A 51 -0.55 -13.87 3.84
N GLY A 52 -0.93 -14.24 5.06
CA GLY A 52 -1.66 -15.46 5.37
C GLY A 52 -3.18 -15.29 5.27
N LYS A 53 -3.93 -16.39 5.41
CA LYS A 53 -5.39 -16.40 5.27
C LYS A 53 -6.13 -15.43 6.19
N ASN A 54 -5.59 -15.19 7.38
CA ASN A 54 -6.19 -14.32 8.40
C ASN A 54 -5.53 -12.96 8.53
N ASP A 55 -4.55 -12.65 7.68
CA ASP A 55 -3.89 -11.35 7.66
C ASP A 55 -4.70 -10.34 6.83
N VAL A 56 -4.54 -9.07 7.15
CA VAL A 56 -5.08 -7.98 6.33
C VAL A 56 -4.19 -7.79 5.10
N PRO A 57 -4.70 -7.97 3.87
CA PRO A 57 -3.92 -7.74 2.67
C PRO A 57 -3.70 -6.24 2.45
N PHE A 58 -2.46 -5.82 2.15
CA PHE A 58 -2.15 -4.41 1.91
C PHE A 58 -2.28 -4.01 0.43
N TYR A 59 -1.82 -4.87 -0.48
CA TYR A 59 -1.93 -4.64 -1.92
C TYR A 59 -1.81 -5.94 -2.73
N PRO A 60 -2.34 -5.94 -3.96
CA PRO A 60 -2.26 -7.10 -4.84
C PRO A 60 -0.84 -7.33 -5.35
N ILE A 61 -0.50 -8.60 -5.57
CA ILE A 61 0.71 -9.01 -6.29
C ILE A 61 0.27 -9.37 -7.73
N PRO A 62 0.49 -8.48 -8.73
CA PRO A 62 -0.13 -8.61 -10.06
C PRO A 62 0.62 -9.59 -10.99
N TRP A 63 1.09 -10.70 -10.46
CA TRP A 63 1.72 -11.80 -11.21
C TRP A 63 1.49 -13.15 -10.54
N GLY A 64 1.78 -14.24 -11.26
CA GLY A 64 1.64 -15.61 -10.77
C GLY A 64 0.19 -16.03 -10.53
N GLU A 65 -0.01 -16.96 -9.60
CA GLU A 65 -1.32 -17.54 -9.26
C GLU A 65 -2.38 -16.50 -8.87
N GLY A 66 -1.97 -15.42 -8.20
CA GLY A 66 -2.87 -14.32 -7.82
C GLY A 66 -3.49 -13.64 -9.05
N GLN A 67 -2.72 -13.43 -10.09
CA GLN A 67 -3.21 -12.86 -11.34
C GLN A 67 -4.15 -13.80 -12.08
N GLU A 68 -3.88 -15.11 -12.07
CA GLU A 68 -4.75 -16.12 -12.69
C GLU A 68 -6.08 -16.20 -11.96
N THR A 69 -6.04 -16.26 -10.63
CA THR A 69 -7.25 -16.24 -9.79
C THR A 69 -8.06 -14.97 -10.04
N TYR A 70 -7.40 -13.80 -10.14
CA TYR A 70 -8.09 -12.55 -10.43
C TYR A 70 -8.87 -12.58 -11.76
N ARG A 71 -8.33 -13.20 -12.81
CA ARG A 71 -9.02 -13.32 -14.11
C ARG A 71 -10.37 -14.03 -14.00
N LEU A 72 -10.48 -15.01 -13.11
CA LEU A 72 -11.75 -15.69 -12.85
C LEU A 72 -12.76 -14.75 -12.18
N TYR A 73 -12.32 -13.98 -11.18
CA TYR A 73 -13.15 -12.95 -10.56
C TYR A 73 -13.52 -11.81 -11.51
N GLU A 74 -12.60 -11.40 -12.39
CA GLU A 74 -12.88 -10.38 -13.41
C GLU A 74 -13.99 -10.87 -14.39
N ALA A 75 -13.98 -12.14 -14.75
CA ALA A 75 -15.04 -12.72 -15.59
C ALA A 75 -16.40 -12.69 -14.88
N LEU A 76 -16.46 -13.03 -13.59
CA LEU A 76 -17.68 -12.92 -12.78
C LEU A 76 -18.13 -11.46 -12.65
N ALA A 77 -17.21 -10.54 -12.36
CA ALA A 77 -17.50 -9.11 -12.23
C ALA A 77 -18.10 -8.51 -13.51
N LYS A 78 -17.66 -8.95 -14.69
CA LYS A 78 -18.23 -8.53 -15.98
C LYS A 78 -19.67 -9.00 -16.22
N ALA A 79 -20.12 -10.04 -15.52
CA ALA A 79 -21.48 -10.53 -15.60
C ALA A 79 -22.47 -9.74 -14.73
N GLU A 80 -21.97 -9.00 -13.74
CA GLU A 80 -22.78 -8.14 -12.87
C GLU A 80 -23.24 -6.89 -13.62
N LYS A 81 -24.57 -6.58 -13.53
CA LYS A 81 -25.16 -5.47 -14.32
C LYS A 81 -25.18 -4.14 -13.59
N ASP A 82 -25.41 -4.16 -12.29
CA ASP A 82 -25.66 -2.95 -11.49
C ASP A 82 -24.53 -2.69 -10.47
N VAL A 83 -23.31 -3.21 -10.75
CA VAL A 83 -22.16 -3.11 -9.87
C VAL A 83 -20.95 -2.62 -10.64
N ILE A 84 -20.25 -1.65 -10.06
CA ILE A 84 -19.02 -1.09 -10.61
C ILE A 84 -17.85 -1.50 -9.73
N PHE A 85 -16.92 -2.24 -10.29
CA PHE A 85 -15.70 -2.65 -9.60
C PHE A 85 -14.58 -1.67 -9.90
N VAL A 86 -14.13 -0.94 -8.88
CA VAL A 86 -13.09 0.11 -9.00
C VAL A 86 -12.09 0.07 -7.86
N GLY A 87 -10.93 0.69 -8.08
CA GLY A 87 -9.88 0.80 -7.09
C GLY A 87 -8.85 -0.32 -7.16
N ARG A 88 -7.90 -0.27 -6.25
CA ARG A 88 -6.68 -1.09 -6.26
C ARG A 88 -6.97 -2.59 -6.14
N LEU A 89 -7.79 -2.99 -5.17
CA LEU A 89 -8.08 -4.40 -4.93
C LEU A 89 -9.08 -4.94 -5.96
N ALA A 90 -10.14 -4.19 -6.27
CA ALA A 90 -11.16 -4.62 -7.21
C ALA A 90 -10.65 -4.79 -8.65
N THR A 91 -9.57 -4.12 -9.04
CA THR A 91 -8.93 -4.26 -10.35
C THR A 91 -7.63 -5.07 -10.29
N TYR A 92 -7.24 -5.52 -9.10
CA TYR A 92 -6.02 -6.28 -8.82
C TYR A 92 -4.76 -5.62 -9.40
N LYS A 93 -4.67 -4.28 -9.26
CA LYS A 93 -3.57 -3.45 -9.79
C LYS A 93 -2.95 -2.63 -8.68
N TYR A 94 -1.64 -2.45 -8.76
CA TYR A 94 -0.97 -1.46 -7.94
C TYR A 94 -1.26 -0.07 -8.51
N LEU A 95 -2.05 0.72 -7.78
CA LEU A 95 -2.42 2.08 -8.16
C LEU A 95 -2.00 3.06 -7.07
N ASP A 96 -1.37 4.15 -7.42
CA ASP A 96 -1.19 5.27 -6.52
C ASP A 96 -2.55 5.94 -6.21
N MET A 97 -2.62 6.72 -5.13
CA MET A 97 -3.88 7.37 -4.71
C MET A 97 -4.53 8.16 -5.84
N TRP A 98 -3.76 8.97 -6.55
CA TRP A 98 -4.28 9.77 -7.67
C TRP A 98 -4.73 8.90 -8.86
N MET A 99 -4.07 7.78 -9.11
CA MET A 99 -4.47 6.81 -10.14
C MET A 99 -5.79 6.15 -9.78
N ALA A 100 -5.98 5.79 -8.51
CA ALA A 100 -7.24 5.21 -8.03
C ALA A 100 -8.41 6.20 -8.22
N VAL A 101 -8.23 7.46 -7.84
CA VAL A 101 -9.24 8.52 -8.06
C VAL A 101 -9.52 8.70 -9.56
N LYS A 102 -8.48 8.84 -10.38
CA LYS A 102 -8.64 8.97 -11.84
C LYS A 102 -9.38 7.79 -12.45
N HIS A 103 -9.08 6.57 -12.01
CA HIS A 103 -9.75 5.36 -12.49
C HIS A 103 -11.25 5.39 -12.20
N VAL A 104 -11.64 5.76 -10.98
CA VAL A 104 -13.06 5.92 -10.61
C VAL A 104 -13.75 6.98 -11.47
N MET A 105 -13.13 8.16 -11.60
CA MET A 105 -13.67 9.26 -12.41
C MET A 105 -13.88 8.88 -13.89
N LEU A 106 -12.96 8.10 -14.46
CA LEU A 106 -13.09 7.64 -15.84
C LEU A 106 -14.23 6.62 -15.98
N LYS A 107 -14.34 5.68 -15.04
CA LYS A 107 -15.42 4.67 -15.05
C LYS A 107 -16.81 5.28 -14.90
N LEU A 108 -16.96 6.34 -14.11
CA LEU A 108 -18.23 7.03 -13.91
C LEU A 108 -18.64 7.94 -15.09
N LYS A 109 -17.72 8.30 -15.99
CA LYS A 109 -18.06 9.09 -17.19
C LYS A 109 -18.80 8.27 -18.24
N ASP A 110 -18.67 6.96 -18.20
CA ASP A 110 -19.26 6.03 -19.17
C ASP A 110 -20.64 5.51 -18.70
N LEU A 111 -21.15 6.05 -17.58
CA LEU A 111 -22.48 5.79 -17.02
C LEU A 111 -23.44 6.94 -17.34
#